data_f2ca06ef172c345d714b3ff3cbf827d0
#
_entry.id   f2ca06ef172c345d714b3ff3cbf827d0
#
_cell.length_a   1.000
_cell.length_b   1.000
_cell.length_c   1.000
_cell.angle_alpha   90.00
_cell.angle_beta   90.00
_cell.angle_gamma   90.00
#
_symmetry.space_group_name_H-M   'P 1'
#
loop_
_entity.id
_entity.type
_entity.pdbx_description
1 polymer ?
#
loop_
_entity_poly.entity_id
_entity_poly.type
_entity_poly.pdbx_seq_one_letter_code
_entity_poly.pdbx_strand_id
1 'polypeptide(L)'
;MIKEILKIKNLFDFNKDDLTKKNKRPKDFKFFIKFLNLARSEMDKNGLIDWKLDLDNAKVRAGACFFREKKISFSRNFIKNANDLEIYDTILHEIAHALVGPEHGHGIVWKNMAKRLGCSAKRCHSLEFSD
;
A
#
# COMPACT_ATOMS: atom_id res chain seq x y z
N MET A 1 11.76 -7.88 -6.21
CA MET A 1 11.15 -6.82 -7.05
C MET A 1 10.50 -7.31 -8.33
N ILE A 2 11.13 -8.21 -9.06
CA ILE A 2 10.53 -8.68 -10.31
C ILE A 2 9.17 -9.34 -10.10
N LYS A 3 9.04 -10.16 -9.06
CA LYS A 3 7.76 -10.79 -8.74
C LYS A 3 6.68 -9.76 -8.44
N GLU A 4 7.04 -8.73 -7.71
CA GLU A 4 6.12 -7.67 -7.32
C GLU A 4 5.69 -6.86 -8.54
N ILE A 5 6.62 -6.59 -9.46
CA ILE A 5 6.30 -5.88 -10.69
C ILE A 5 5.33 -6.69 -11.55
N LEU A 6 5.58 -8.00 -11.68
CA LEU A 6 4.69 -8.86 -12.45
C LEU A 6 3.30 -8.94 -11.83
N LYS A 7 3.24 -8.98 -10.50
CA LYS A 7 1.96 -9.00 -9.80
C LYS A 7 1.17 -7.73 -10.06
N ILE A 8 1.83 -6.58 -9.98
CA ILE A 8 1.19 -5.29 -10.25
C ILE A 8 0.66 -5.27 -11.69
N LYS A 9 1.48 -5.70 -12.63
CA LYS A 9 1.11 -5.73 -14.04
C LYS A 9 -0.12 -6.59 -14.26
N ASN A 10 -0.15 -7.78 -13.67
CA ASN A 10 -1.27 -8.69 -13.85
C ASN A 10 -2.57 -8.17 -13.26
N LEU A 11 -2.48 -7.47 -12.12
CA LEU A 11 -3.66 -7.01 -11.41
C LEU A 11 -4.20 -5.68 -11.94
N PHE A 12 -3.32 -4.80 -12.43
CA PHE A 12 -3.72 -3.48 -12.92
C PHE A 12 -3.78 -3.39 -14.45
N ASP A 13 -3.32 -4.42 -15.13
CA ASP A 13 -3.44 -4.51 -16.59
C ASP A 13 -2.74 -3.36 -17.32
N PHE A 14 -1.57 -2.96 -16.88
CA PHE A 14 -0.81 -1.91 -17.54
C PHE A 14 0.58 -2.41 -17.91
N ASN A 15 1.22 -1.68 -18.82
CA ASN A 15 2.50 -2.11 -19.33
C ASN A 15 3.64 -1.65 -18.41
N LYS A 16 4.83 -2.20 -18.68
CA LYS A 16 6.02 -1.97 -17.89
C LYS A 16 6.38 -0.49 -17.75
N ASP A 17 6.14 0.29 -18.79
CA ASP A 17 6.55 1.69 -18.82
C ASP A 17 5.71 2.57 -17.91
N ASP A 18 4.52 2.11 -17.53
CA ASP A 18 3.61 2.89 -16.70
C ASP A 18 3.89 2.77 -15.21
N LEU A 19 4.70 1.79 -14.81
CA LEU A 19 4.87 1.47 -13.39
C LEU A 19 5.45 2.61 -12.57
N THR A 20 6.34 3.42 -13.18
CA THR A 20 6.98 4.51 -12.46
C THR A 20 6.43 5.89 -12.82
N LYS A 21 5.48 5.96 -13.73
CA LYS A 21 4.88 7.21 -14.16
C LYS A 21 3.65 7.52 -13.36
N LYS A 22 3.55 8.74 -12.89
CA LYS A 22 2.41 9.16 -12.10
C LYS A 22 1.27 9.62 -12.99
N ASN A 23 0.07 9.34 -12.55
CA ASN A 23 -1.14 9.95 -13.08
C ASN A 23 -1.34 9.76 -14.58
N LYS A 24 -0.94 8.61 -15.11
CA LYS A 24 -1.05 8.33 -16.53
C LYS A 24 -2.35 7.64 -16.93
N ARG A 25 -3.11 7.17 -15.97
CA ARG A 25 -4.38 6.46 -16.20
C ARG A 25 -5.51 7.16 -15.47
N PRO A 26 -6.73 7.03 -15.97
CA PRO A 26 -7.89 7.47 -15.19
C PRO A 26 -7.93 6.72 -13.87
N LYS A 27 -8.17 7.43 -12.78
CA LYS A 27 -8.33 6.84 -11.46
C LYS A 27 -9.80 6.85 -11.11
N ASP A 28 -10.58 6.08 -11.84
CA ASP A 28 -12.02 6.00 -11.69
C ASP A 28 -12.41 4.87 -10.74
N PHE A 29 -13.71 4.60 -10.69
CA PHE A 29 -14.27 3.56 -9.83
C PHE A 29 -13.63 2.20 -10.10
N LYS A 30 -13.42 1.85 -11.36
CA LYS A 30 -12.81 0.57 -11.70
C LYS A 30 -11.39 0.46 -11.16
N PHE A 31 -10.65 1.55 -11.21
CA PHE A 31 -9.29 1.54 -10.68
C PHE A 31 -9.30 1.29 -9.18
N PHE A 32 -10.19 1.95 -8.46
CA PHE A 32 -10.27 1.75 -7.01
C PHE A 32 -10.69 0.34 -6.63
N ILE A 33 -11.57 -0.28 -7.42
CA ILE A 33 -11.93 -1.67 -7.19
C ILE A 33 -10.71 -2.57 -7.37
N LYS A 34 -9.92 -2.34 -8.43
CA LYS A 34 -8.69 -3.12 -8.64
C LYS A 34 -7.70 -2.92 -7.50
N PHE A 35 -7.57 -1.68 -7.03
CA PHE A 35 -6.72 -1.39 -5.89
C PHE A 35 -7.17 -2.16 -4.65
N LEU A 36 -8.46 -2.12 -4.35
CA LEU A 36 -8.99 -2.81 -3.18
C LEU A 36 -8.79 -4.31 -3.28
N ASN A 37 -8.96 -4.87 -4.47
CA ASN A 37 -8.72 -6.31 -4.67
C ASN A 37 -7.25 -6.66 -4.43
N LEU A 38 -6.34 -5.82 -4.91
CA LEU A 38 -4.92 -6.05 -4.68
C LEU A 38 -4.58 -5.96 -3.19
N ALA A 39 -5.03 -4.89 -2.54
CA ALA A 39 -4.74 -4.70 -1.11
C ALA A 39 -5.34 -5.84 -0.29
N ARG A 40 -6.59 -6.23 -0.59
CA ARG A 40 -7.22 -7.34 0.13
C ARG A 40 -6.44 -8.64 -0.04
N SER A 41 -6.02 -8.90 -1.28
CA SER A 41 -5.25 -10.11 -1.58
C SER A 41 -3.93 -10.15 -0.79
N GLU A 42 -3.22 -9.03 -0.74
CA GLU A 42 -1.96 -8.97 0.01
C GLU A 42 -2.20 -9.10 1.52
N MET A 43 -3.26 -8.49 2.02
CA MET A 43 -3.60 -8.63 3.45
C MET A 43 -3.92 -10.08 3.79
N ASP A 44 -4.75 -10.72 3.00
CA ASP A 44 -5.15 -12.11 3.26
C ASP A 44 -3.95 -13.05 3.20
N LYS A 45 -3.08 -12.84 2.21
CA LYS A 45 -1.88 -13.66 2.04
C LYS A 45 -0.97 -13.57 3.25
N ASN A 46 -0.99 -12.46 3.94
CA ASN A 46 -0.14 -12.22 5.11
C ASN A 46 -0.87 -12.43 6.44
N GLY A 47 -2.02 -13.07 6.40
CA GLY A 47 -2.71 -13.47 7.62
C GLY A 47 -3.62 -12.43 8.23
N LEU A 48 -3.86 -11.32 7.52
CA LEU A 48 -4.72 -10.24 8.04
C LEU A 48 -6.16 -10.40 7.56
N ILE A 49 -6.64 -11.64 7.58
CA ILE A 49 -7.97 -11.98 7.05
C ILE A 49 -9.08 -11.25 7.81
N ASP A 50 -8.91 -11.10 9.11
CA ASP A 50 -9.91 -10.43 9.95
C ASP A 50 -9.73 -8.91 10.05
N TRP A 51 -8.77 -8.35 9.32
CA TRP A 51 -8.57 -6.90 9.29
C TRP A 51 -9.45 -6.28 8.23
N LYS A 52 -9.96 -5.10 8.54
CA LYS A 52 -10.80 -4.34 7.62
C LYS A 52 -9.93 -3.52 6.68
N LEU A 53 -10.45 -3.27 5.49
CA LEU A 53 -9.79 -2.45 4.48
C LEU A 53 -10.71 -1.31 4.11
N ASP A 54 -10.18 -0.10 4.09
CA ASP A 54 -10.99 1.09 3.85
C ASP A 54 -10.25 2.08 2.97
N LEU A 55 -10.99 3.02 2.42
CA LEU A 55 -10.46 4.18 1.70
C LEU A 55 -10.93 5.43 2.41
N ASP A 56 -10.07 6.44 2.45
CA ASP A 56 -10.43 7.71 3.06
C ASP A 56 -9.97 8.86 2.16
N ASN A 57 -10.18 10.07 2.62
CA ASN A 57 -9.85 11.27 1.86
C ASN A 57 -8.74 12.09 2.51
N ALA A 58 -7.85 11.42 3.24
CA ALA A 58 -6.74 12.10 3.89
C ALA A 58 -5.90 12.85 2.87
N LYS A 59 -5.48 14.06 3.23
CA LYS A 59 -4.70 14.90 2.31
C LYS A 59 -3.21 14.83 2.60
N VAL A 60 -2.85 14.40 3.79
CA VAL A 60 -1.46 14.42 4.24
C VAL A 60 -0.84 13.04 4.33
N ARG A 61 -1.59 11.98 4.57
CA ARG A 61 -1.03 10.64 4.69
C ARG A 61 -1.47 9.73 3.56
N ALA A 62 -0.59 8.80 3.18
CA ALA A 62 -0.89 7.84 2.13
C ALA A 62 -1.78 6.70 2.65
N GLY A 63 -1.47 6.20 3.83
CA GLY A 63 -2.23 5.13 4.46
C GLY A 63 -2.10 5.20 5.96
N ALA A 64 -2.85 4.37 6.66
CA ALA A 64 -2.80 4.32 8.11
C ALA A 64 -3.26 2.96 8.60
N CYS A 65 -2.70 2.58 9.74
CA CYS A 65 -3.02 1.33 10.40
C CYS A 65 -3.71 1.67 11.72
N PHE A 66 -4.96 1.24 11.86
CA PHE A 66 -5.75 1.47 13.07
C PHE A 66 -5.83 0.16 13.85
N PHE A 67 -4.94 0.03 14.82
CA PHE A 67 -4.73 -1.26 15.48
C PHE A 67 -5.93 -1.69 16.33
N ARG A 68 -6.54 -0.75 17.03
CA ARG A 68 -7.69 -1.09 17.87
C ARG A 68 -8.85 -1.62 17.06
N GLU A 69 -9.09 -1.02 15.91
CA GLU A 69 -10.18 -1.43 15.03
C GLU A 69 -9.78 -2.56 14.09
N LYS A 70 -8.50 -2.93 14.05
CA LYS A 70 -7.97 -3.88 13.08
C LYS A 70 -8.36 -3.45 11.67
N LYS A 71 -7.90 -2.27 11.29
CA LYS A 71 -8.26 -1.69 10.00
C LYS A 71 -7.05 -1.03 9.37
N ILE A 72 -6.90 -1.21 8.06
CA ILE A 72 -5.96 -0.46 7.26
C ILE A 72 -6.77 0.42 6.33
N SER A 73 -6.41 1.70 6.26
CA SER A 73 -7.07 2.66 5.39
C SER A 73 -6.06 3.30 4.45
N PHE A 74 -6.47 3.56 3.23
CA PHE A 74 -5.62 4.21 2.23
C PHE A 74 -6.31 5.46 1.70
N SER A 75 -5.50 6.47 1.41
CA SER A 75 -6.02 7.74 0.93
C SER A 75 -6.31 7.70 -0.57
N ARG A 76 -7.54 8.06 -0.96
CA ARG A 76 -7.88 8.20 -2.37
C ARG A 76 -7.00 9.25 -3.05
N ASN A 77 -6.67 10.31 -2.32
CA ASN A 77 -5.82 11.37 -2.88
C ASN A 77 -4.43 10.86 -3.22
N PHE A 78 -3.84 10.05 -2.35
CA PHE A 78 -2.54 9.46 -2.63
C PHE A 78 -2.63 8.51 -3.83
N ILE A 79 -3.63 7.62 -3.82
CA ILE A 79 -3.78 6.61 -4.89
C ILE A 79 -3.97 7.28 -6.25
N LYS A 80 -4.71 8.38 -6.30
CA LYS A 80 -4.93 9.10 -7.55
C LYS A 80 -3.65 9.66 -8.14
N ASN A 81 -2.69 10.03 -7.30
CA ASN A 81 -1.52 10.78 -7.74
C ASN A 81 -0.23 9.97 -7.76
N ALA A 82 -0.20 8.82 -7.11
CA ALA A 82 1.01 8.01 -7.01
C ALA A 82 1.17 7.11 -8.22
N ASN A 83 2.40 6.69 -8.49
CA ASN A 83 2.63 5.66 -9.49
C ASN A 83 2.35 4.29 -8.88
N ASP A 84 2.36 3.27 -9.73
CA ASP A 84 1.94 1.94 -9.31
C ASP A 84 2.90 1.29 -8.31
N LEU A 85 4.19 1.56 -8.45
CA LEU A 85 5.16 1.04 -7.49
C LEU A 85 4.97 1.68 -6.12
N GLU A 86 4.69 2.98 -6.08
CA GLU A 86 4.40 3.67 -4.83
C GLU A 86 3.14 3.12 -4.16
N ILE A 87 2.11 2.85 -4.97
CA ILE A 87 0.86 2.28 -4.45
C ILE A 87 1.12 0.92 -3.82
N TYR A 88 1.82 0.05 -4.54
CA TYR A 88 2.09 -1.29 -4.04
C TYR A 88 2.96 -1.24 -2.78
N ASP A 89 3.98 -0.37 -2.81
CA ASP A 89 4.88 -0.20 -1.68
C ASP A 89 4.12 0.27 -0.43
N THR A 90 3.15 1.17 -0.61
CA THR A 90 2.33 1.67 0.48
C THR A 90 1.45 0.57 1.07
N ILE A 91 0.91 -0.29 0.22
CA ILE A 91 0.13 -1.44 0.72
C ILE A 91 1.00 -2.30 1.65
N LEU A 92 2.22 -2.62 1.20
CA LEU A 92 3.12 -3.44 2.01
C LEU A 92 3.58 -2.73 3.28
N HIS A 93 3.74 -1.41 3.21
CA HIS A 93 4.11 -0.58 4.34
C HIS A 93 3.08 -0.73 5.47
N GLU A 94 1.80 -0.61 5.15
CA GLU A 94 0.75 -0.72 6.16
C GLU A 94 0.58 -2.16 6.65
N ILE A 95 0.74 -3.13 5.77
CA ILE A 95 0.71 -4.54 6.19
C ILE A 95 1.82 -4.82 7.20
N ALA A 96 3.03 -4.29 6.94
CA ALA A 96 4.14 -4.47 7.87
C ALA A 96 3.81 -3.89 9.25
N HIS A 97 3.19 -2.71 9.29
CA HIS A 97 2.74 -2.14 10.56
C HIS A 97 1.76 -3.06 11.28
N ALA A 98 0.76 -3.55 10.54
CA ALA A 98 -0.25 -4.42 11.13
C ALA A 98 0.35 -5.69 11.71
N LEU A 99 1.38 -6.22 11.05
CA LEU A 99 2.01 -7.47 11.48
C LEU A 99 2.87 -7.31 12.72
N VAL A 100 3.56 -6.18 12.87
CA VAL A 100 4.49 -6.00 13.99
C VAL A 100 3.87 -5.28 15.19
N GLY A 101 2.77 -4.58 15.00
CA GLY A 101 2.09 -3.92 16.11
C GLY A 101 2.45 -2.46 16.27
N PRO A 102 1.72 -1.72 17.13
CA PRO A 102 1.83 -0.27 17.21
C PRO A 102 3.07 0.26 17.93
N GLU A 103 3.75 -0.58 18.68
CA GLU A 103 4.84 -0.10 19.55
C GLU A 103 6.17 0.09 18.82
N HIS A 104 6.27 -0.26 17.55
CA HIS A 104 7.55 -0.24 16.84
C HIS A 104 7.78 0.96 15.93
N GLY A 105 6.74 1.72 15.61
CA GLY A 105 6.87 2.84 14.69
C GLY A 105 7.54 2.38 13.39
N HIS A 106 8.53 3.13 12.93
CA HIS A 106 9.33 2.75 11.76
C HIS A 106 10.73 2.28 12.16
N GLY A 107 10.85 1.72 13.35
CA GLY A 107 12.11 1.20 13.86
C GLY A 107 12.53 -0.09 13.18
N ILE A 108 13.57 -0.73 13.76
CA ILE A 108 14.19 -1.88 13.10
C ILE A 108 13.24 -3.07 12.92
N VAL A 109 12.32 -3.26 13.86
CA VAL A 109 11.37 -4.37 13.74
C VAL A 109 10.47 -4.17 12.53
N TRP A 110 9.93 -2.96 12.36
CA TRP A 110 9.11 -2.65 11.21
C TRP A 110 9.91 -2.73 9.91
N LYS A 111 11.12 -2.15 9.91
CA LYS A 111 11.97 -2.16 8.70
C LYS A 111 12.27 -3.58 8.23
N ASN A 112 12.57 -4.48 9.16
CA ASN A 112 12.86 -5.86 8.80
C ASN A 112 11.63 -6.55 8.21
N MET A 113 10.45 -6.31 8.80
CA MET A 113 9.21 -6.87 8.26
C MET A 113 8.91 -6.28 6.89
N ALA A 114 9.05 -4.98 6.72
CA ALA A 114 8.79 -4.32 5.45
C ALA A 114 9.68 -4.90 4.34
N LYS A 115 10.96 -5.07 4.63
CA LYS A 115 11.88 -5.66 3.66
C LYS A 115 11.51 -7.10 3.32
N ARG A 116 11.10 -7.87 4.33
CA ARG A 116 10.67 -9.25 4.10
C ARG A 116 9.48 -9.32 3.14
N LEU A 117 8.58 -8.35 3.22
CA LEU A 117 7.41 -8.31 2.35
C LEU A 117 7.72 -7.78 0.94
N GLY A 118 8.90 -7.23 0.74
CA GLY A 118 9.27 -6.64 -0.55
C GLY A 118 9.03 -5.13 -0.61
N CYS A 119 8.74 -4.51 0.52
CA CYS A 119 8.57 -3.07 0.61
C CYS A 119 9.93 -2.38 0.59
N SER A 120 9.99 -1.14 0.08
CA SER A 120 11.22 -0.37 0.04
C SER A 120 11.73 0.00 1.43
N ALA A 121 10.88 -0.11 2.44
CA ALA A 121 11.17 0.29 3.82
C ALA A 121 11.43 1.78 3.97
N LYS A 122 10.95 2.57 3.03
CA LYS A 122 10.97 4.03 3.16
C LYS A 122 9.90 4.44 4.14
N ARG A 123 10.21 5.45 4.95
CA ARG A 123 9.29 5.92 5.95
C ARG A 123 8.04 6.58 5.36
N CYS A 124 8.21 7.26 4.23
CA CYS A 124 7.11 7.91 3.54
C CYS A 124 7.40 8.00 2.06
N HIS A 125 6.37 8.31 1.29
CA HIS A 125 6.47 8.46 -0.15
C HIS A 125 6.39 9.94 -0.54
N SER A 126 5.85 10.21 -1.72
CA SER A 126 5.89 11.54 -2.30
C SER A 126 5.22 12.63 -1.47
N LEU A 127 4.35 12.29 -0.56
CA LEU A 127 3.69 13.27 0.30
C LEU A 127 4.44 13.53 1.59
N GLU A 128 5.48 12.78 1.85
CA GLU A 128 6.43 13.00 2.93
C GLU A 128 5.86 13.08 4.33
N PHE A 129 4.92 12.23 4.67
CA PHE A 129 4.58 12.10 6.06
C PHE A 129 4.47 10.66 6.44
N SER A 130 4.69 10.47 7.71
CA SER A 130 4.67 9.13 8.25
C SER A 130 3.32 8.84 8.86
N ASP A 131 2.94 7.64 8.74
CA ASP A 131 1.78 7.10 9.40
C ASP A 131 2.15 6.51 10.74
#